data_c97558f773ea1ccb4d89174eeee65e01
#
_entry.id   c97558f773ea1ccb4d89174eeee65e01
#
_cell.length_a   1.000
_cell.length_b   1.000
_cell.length_c   1.000
_cell.angle_alpha   90.00
_cell.angle_beta   90.00
_cell.angle_gamma   90.00
#
_symmetry.space_group_name_H-M   'P 1'
#
loop_
_entity.id
_entity.type
_entity.pdbx_description
1 polymer ?
#
loop_
_entity_poly.entity_id
_entity_poly.type
_entity_poly.pdbx_seq_one_letter_code
_entity_poly.pdbx_strand_id
1 'polypeptide(L)'
;MGLPDLRWGILVGYWPLFVAGAWMTIQLTLVAISGGLLLGVLLGLVSSSVDAPRPASAWAAGAGRLLRLVARAYVGFFRGTPLFVQILLVHFALMPMLIHPDAGWLMAGDAAREFRQNHGAFFSGALALTLNAGAYISEILRAGIQSIHAGQTQAAHSIGLTHAQTMRYVVLPQALRRMVPALVNEAVTLVKDSSLVSAIGLGELALAARTVAGAYSRYWEPYLFISAIYLVITLVLSTLAKRLEMPSHLRGH
;
A
#
# COMPACT_ATOMS: atom_id res chain seq x y z
N MET A 1 -28.70 13.95 27.98
CA MET A 1 -28.68 12.86 26.99
C MET A 1 -28.22 11.61 27.71
N GLY A 2 -29.06 10.54 27.82
CA GLY A 2 -28.66 9.26 28.41
C GLY A 2 -27.67 8.51 27.49
N LEU A 3 -26.89 7.59 28.06
CA LEU A 3 -26.04 6.69 27.28
C LEU A 3 -26.91 5.91 26.28
N PRO A 4 -26.42 5.65 25.05
CA PRO A 4 -27.17 4.87 24.07
C PRO A 4 -27.44 3.45 24.61
N ASP A 5 -28.69 2.99 24.47
CA ASP A 5 -29.07 1.61 24.75
C ASP A 5 -28.42 0.70 23.70
N LEU A 6 -27.28 0.06 24.07
CA LEU A 6 -26.51 -0.79 23.16
C LEU A 6 -27.09 -2.20 23.09
N ARG A 7 -27.46 -2.64 21.89
CA ARG A 7 -28.05 -3.96 21.61
C ARG A 7 -27.07 -4.85 20.82
N TRP A 8 -26.08 -5.37 21.51
CA TRP A 8 -25.05 -6.22 20.89
C TRP A 8 -25.58 -7.49 20.23
N GLY A 9 -26.78 -7.97 20.66
CA GLY A 9 -27.41 -9.14 20.07
C GLY A 9 -27.67 -9.06 18.57
N ILE A 10 -27.81 -7.84 18.01
CA ILE A 10 -28.00 -7.65 16.56
C ILE A 10 -26.81 -8.13 15.73
N LEU A 11 -25.60 -8.19 16.31
CA LEU A 11 -24.40 -8.60 15.60
C LEU A 11 -24.29 -10.12 15.47
N VAL A 12 -24.95 -10.88 16.37
CA VAL A 12 -24.80 -12.34 16.42
C VAL A 12 -25.25 -13.00 15.12
N GLY A 13 -26.37 -12.56 14.54
CA GLY A 13 -26.85 -13.08 13.25
C GLY A 13 -25.99 -12.73 12.04
N TYR A 14 -25.11 -11.73 12.17
CA TYR A 14 -24.25 -11.24 11.09
C TYR A 14 -22.77 -11.63 11.26
N TRP A 15 -22.44 -12.50 12.23
CA TRP A 15 -21.08 -12.95 12.45
C TRP A 15 -20.37 -13.45 11.17
N PRO A 16 -21.00 -14.29 10.30
CA PRO A 16 -20.36 -14.73 9.07
C PRO A 16 -19.99 -13.57 8.13
N LEU A 17 -20.81 -12.50 8.09
CA LEU A 17 -20.54 -11.31 7.28
C LEU A 17 -19.30 -10.56 7.78
N PHE A 18 -19.14 -10.41 9.09
CA PHE A 18 -17.95 -9.76 9.67
C PHE A 18 -16.69 -10.60 9.47
N VAL A 19 -16.77 -11.93 9.59
CA VAL A 19 -15.63 -12.82 9.32
C VAL A 19 -15.22 -12.75 7.85
N ALA A 20 -16.18 -12.80 6.92
CA ALA A 20 -15.90 -12.64 5.49
C ALA A 20 -15.32 -11.27 5.18
N GLY A 21 -15.86 -10.21 5.79
CA GLY A 21 -15.34 -8.84 5.65
C GLY A 21 -13.90 -8.69 6.17
N ALA A 22 -13.60 -9.28 7.32
CA ALA A 22 -12.24 -9.28 7.88
C ALA A 22 -11.25 -10.02 6.96
N TRP A 23 -11.67 -11.16 6.42
CA TRP A 23 -10.87 -11.93 5.46
C TRP A 23 -10.61 -11.13 4.18
N MET A 24 -11.64 -10.46 3.65
CA MET A 24 -11.52 -9.60 2.47
C MET A 24 -10.55 -8.43 2.72
N THR A 25 -10.64 -7.78 3.89
CA THR A 25 -9.71 -6.74 4.33
C THR A 25 -8.26 -7.24 4.33
N ILE A 26 -8.00 -8.44 4.88
CA ILE A 26 -6.67 -9.05 4.93
C ILE A 26 -6.16 -9.36 3.52
N GLN A 27 -6.97 -10.00 2.68
CA GLN A 27 -6.60 -10.32 1.28
C GLN A 27 -6.24 -9.06 0.50
N LEU A 28 -7.09 -8.03 0.57
CA LEU A 28 -6.88 -6.77 -0.11
C LEU A 28 -5.57 -6.09 0.34
N THR A 29 -5.32 -6.07 1.65
CA THR A 29 -4.09 -5.51 2.22
C THR A 29 -2.85 -6.28 1.78
N LEU A 30 -2.88 -7.61 1.80
CA LEU A 30 -1.76 -8.44 1.37
C LEU A 30 -1.42 -8.25 -0.10
N VAL A 31 -2.42 -8.16 -0.97
CA VAL A 31 -2.21 -7.88 -2.39
C VAL A 31 -1.64 -6.48 -2.58
N ALA A 32 -2.22 -5.48 -1.91
CA ALA A 32 -1.79 -4.09 -2.02
C ALA A 32 -0.36 -3.86 -1.51
N ILE A 33 0.02 -4.41 -0.36
CA ILE A 33 1.37 -4.25 0.18
C ILE A 33 2.41 -4.99 -0.67
N SER A 34 2.09 -6.20 -1.15
CA SER A 34 3.01 -6.97 -2.00
C SER A 34 3.27 -6.28 -3.33
N GLY A 35 2.20 -5.85 -4.02
CA GLY A 35 2.31 -5.08 -5.25
C GLY A 35 2.97 -3.71 -5.04
N GLY A 36 2.62 -3.04 -3.94
CA GLY A 36 3.22 -1.77 -3.52
C GLY A 36 4.72 -1.87 -3.24
N LEU A 37 5.17 -2.96 -2.60
CA LEU A 37 6.59 -3.23 -2.38
C LEU A 37 7.34 -3.40 -3.71
N LEU A 38 6.81 -4.22 -4.63
CA LEU A 38 7.40 -4.39 -5.95
C LEU A 38 7.51 -3.06 -6.71
N LEU A 39 6.42 -2.32 -6.78
CA LEU A 39 6.37 -1.03 -7.47
C LEU A 39 7.25 0.01 -6.78
N GLY A 40 7.21 0.10 -5.46
CA GLY A 40 8.01 1.03 -4.67
C GLY A 40 9.51 0.78 -4.81
N VAL A 41 9.94 -0.50 -4.84
CA VAL A 41 11.34 -0.85 -5.10
C VAL A 41 11.76 -0.41 -6.49
N LEU A 42 10.95 -0.69 -7.52
CA LEU A 42 11.24 -0.27 -8.91
C LEU A 42 11.38 1.26 -9.02
N LEU A 43 10.43 2.00 -8.45
CA LEU A 43 10.46 3.46 -8.42
C LEU A 43 11.63 4.01 -7.60
N GLY A 44 11.93 3.38 -6.47
CA GLY A 44 13.06 3.74 -5.60
C GLY A 44 14.40 3.56 -6.30
N LEU A 45 14.60 2.46 -7.04
CA LEU A 45 15.80 2.22 -7.85
C LEU A 45 15.97 3.28 -8.95
N VAL A 46 14.88 3.65 -9.62
CA VAL A 46 14.89 4.73 -10.63
C VAL A 46 15.25 6.06 -10.00
N SER A 47 14.72 6.35 -8.81
CA SER A 47 14.92 7.63 -8.13
C SER A 47 16.29 7.76 -7.46
N SER A 48 16.90 6.65 -7.00
CA SER A 48 18.19 6.63 -6.31
C SER A 48 19.41 6.63 -7.24
N SER A 49 19.20 6.55 -8.56
CA SER A 49 20.28 6.56 -9.55
C SER A 49 20.98 7.92 -9.72
N VAL A 50 20.91 8.80 -8.71
CA VAL A 50 21.57 10.13 -8.72
C VAL A 50 23.09 10.01 -8.82
N ASP A 51 23.67 8.96 -8.23
CA ASP A 51 25.12 8.69 -8.23
C ASP A 51 25.53 7.57 -9.19
N ALA A 52 24.66 7.22 -10.16
CA ALA A 52 24.99 6.20 -11.16
C ALA A 52 26.14 6.66 -12.05
N PRO A 53 26.99 5.72 -12.55
CA PRO A 53 28.05 6.05 -13.50
C PRO A 53 27.52 6.86 -14.67
N ARG A 54 28.33 7.78 -15.19
CA ARG A 54 27.93 8.62 -16.35
C ARG A 54 27.46 7.70 -17.48
N PRO A 55 26.27 7.97 -18.04
CA PRO A 55 25.70 7.14 -19.08
C PRO A 55 26.62 7.12 -20.31
N ALA A 56 26.74 5.96 -20.94
CA ALA A 56 27.62 5.72 -22.07
C ALA A 56 27.27 6.54 -23.33
N SER A 57 26.06 7.11 -23.39
CA SER A 57 25.60 7.92 -24.53
C SER A 57 24.64 9.04 -24.09
N ALA A 58 24.52 10.08 -24.90
CA ALA A 58 23.57 11.18 -24.69
C ALA A 58 22.12 10.69 -24.68
N TRP A 59 21.80 9.67 -25.48
CA TRP A 59 20.48 9.04 -25.52
C TRP A 59 20.14 8.34 -24.19
N ALA A 60 21.07 7.55 -23.66
CA ALA A 60 20.90 6.90 -22.36
C ALA A 60 20.73 7.91 -21.22
N ALA A 61 21.43 9.06 -21.30
CA ALA A 61 21.28 10.18 -20.38
C ALA A 61 19.86 10.79 -20.46
N GLY A 62 19.36 10.99 -21.67
CA GLY A 62 18.01 11.51 -21.93
C GLY A 62 16.92 10.57 -21.40
N ALA A 63 16.99 9.29 -21.75
CA ALA A 63 16.05 8.26 -21.27
C ALA A 63 16.03 8.16 -19.75
N GLY A 64 17.19 8.18 -19.09
CA GLY A 64 17.27 8.17 -17.63
C GLY A 64 16.66 9.42 -16.98
N ARG A 65 16.79 10.62 -17.60
CA ARG A 65 16.14 11.84 -17.10
C ARG A 65 14.63 11.75 -17.22
N LEU A 66 14.12 11.29 -18.37
CA LEU A 66 12.69 11.11 -18.60
C LEU A 66 12.08 10.12 -17.60
N LEU A 67 12.73 8.98 -17.39
CA LEU A 67 12.26 7.96 -16.45
C LEU A 67 12.18 8.50 -15.02
N ARG A 68 13.19 9.26 -14.58
CA ARG A 68 13.16 9.93 -13.26
C ARG A 68 12.08 11.01 -13.17
N LEU A 69 11.82 11.74 -14.25
CA LEU A 69 10.74 12.74 -14.28
C LEU A 69 9.37 12.06 -14.14
N VAL A 70 9.14 10.98 -14.89
CA VAL A 70 7.91 10.19 -14.81
C VAL A 70 7.73 9.59 -13.41
N ALA A 71 8.78 9.00 -12.84
CA ALA A 71 8.73 8.46 -11.47
C ALA A 71 8.39 9.54 -10.44
N ARG A 72 8.99 10.74 -10.54
CA ARG A 72 8.69 11.87 -9.65
C ARG A 72 7.25 12.37 -9.83
N ALA A 73 6.78 12.48 -11.06
CA ALA A 73 5.41 12.90 -11.35
C ALA A 73 4.39 11.88 -10.77
N TYR A 74 4.68 10.58 -10.94
CA TYR A 74 3.88 9.50 -10.36
C TYR A 74 3.81 9.61 -8.82
N VAL A 75 4.96 9.68 -8.16
CA VAL A 75 5.03 9.80 -6.69
C VAL A 75 4.33 11.07 -6.23
N GLY A 76 4.54 12.21 -6.92
CA GLY A 76 3.88 13.47 -6.63
C GLY A 76 2.36 13.38 -6.76
N PHE A 77 1.85 12.72 -7.79
CA PHE A 77 0.41 12.54 -8.00
C PHE A 77 -0.22 11.67 -6.89
N PHE A 78 0.31 10.46 -6.66
CA PHE A 78 -0.30 9.53 -5.71
C PHE A 78 -0.17 9.98 -4.25
N ARG A 79 0.87 10.72 -3.89
CA ARG A 79 1.01 11.31 -2.54
C ARG A 79 0.32 12.67 -2.39
N GLY A 80 0.08 13.36 -3.50
CA GLY A 80 -0.55 14.68 -3.50
C GLY A 80 -2.06 14.67 -3.65
N THR A 81 -2.69 13.51 -3.93
CA THR A 81 -4.14 13.38 -4.11
C THR A 81 -4.75 12.42 -3.08
N PRO A 82 -6.03 12.62 -2.69
CA PRO A 82 -6.70 11.73 -1.74
C PRO A 82 -6.85 10.31 -2.27
N LEU A 83 -6.48 9.30 -1.48
CA LEU A 83 -6.63 7.89 -1.85
C LEU A 83 -8.07 7.53 -2.22
N PHE A 84 -9.05 8.09 -1.52
CA PHE A 84 -10.47 7.90 -1.85
C PHE A 84 -10.79 8.27 -3.31
N VAL A 85 -10.30 9.42 -3.77
CA VAL A 85 -10.47 9.87 -5.16
C VAL A 85 -9.75 8.94 -6.15
N GLN A 86 -8.58 8.44 -5.79
CA GLN A 86 -7.84 7.46 -6.61
C GLN A 86 -8.62 6.16 -6.77
N ILE A 87 -9.25 5.65 -5.71
CA ILE A 87 -10.12 4.46 -5.77
C ILE A 87 -11.29 4.69 -6.73
N LEU A 88 -11.95 5.85 -6.66
CA LEU A 88 -13.06 6.19 -7.55
C LEU A 88 -12.60 6.31 -9.01
N LEU A 89 -11.46 6.96 -9.26
CA LEU A 89 -10.89 7.08 -10.61
C LEU A 89 -10.53 5.72 -11.20
N VAL A 90 -9.90 4.85 -10.41
CA VAL A 90 -9.56 3.50 -10.87
C VAL A 90 -10.83 2.69 -11.17
N HIS A 91 -11.83 2.74 -10.29
CA HIS A 91 -13.03 1.91 -10.45
C HIS A 91 -13.98 2.41 -11.55
N PHE A 92 -14.25 3.73 -11.59
CA PHE A 92 -15.28 4.29 -12.47
C PHE A 92 -14.72 4.83 -13.80
N ALA A 93 -13.42 5.11 -13.90
CA ALA A 93 -12.82 5.60 -15.12
C ALA A 93 -11.83 4.60 -15.73
N LEU A 94 -10.78 4.19 -15.00
CA LEU A 94 -9.74 3.34 -15.57
C LEU A 94 -10.24 1.92 -15.84
N MET A 95 -10.95 1.30 -14.89
CA MET A 95 -11.41 -0.09 -15.03
C MET A 95 -12.37 -0.29 -16.21
N PRO A 96 -13.38 0.56 -16.44
CA PRO A 96 -14.22 0.46 -17.64
C PRO A 96 -13.46 0.64 -18.96
N MET A 97 -12.41 1.45 -18.97
CA MET A 97 -11.57 1.61 -20.16
C MET A 97 -10.76 0.35 -20.47
N LEU A 98 -10.31 -0.36 -19.45
CA LEU A 98 -9.53 -1.59 -19.59
C LEU A 98 -10.40 -2.82 -19.81
N ILE A 99 -11.51 -2.93 -19.09
CA ILE A 99 -12.38 -4.12 -19.05
C ILE A 99 -13.83 -3.66 -19.23
N HIS A 100 -14.35 -3.80 -20.47
CA HIS A 100 -15.71 -3.40 -20.80
C HIS A 100 -16.31 -4.39 -21.81
N PRO A 101 -17.61 -4.77 -21.68
CA PRO A 101 -18.25 -5.71 -22.59
C PRO A 101 -18.14 -5.31 -24.07
N ASP A 102 -18.30 -4.03 -24.38
CA ASP A 102 -18.38 -3.57 -25.76
C ASP A 102 -17.03 -3.11 -26.33
N ALA A 103 -16.14 -2.52 -25.49
CA ALA A 103 -14.94 -1.83 -25.98
C ALA A 103 -13.76 -1.81 -25.00
N GLY A 104 -13.60 -2.84 -24.15
CA GLY A 104 -12.46 -2.92 -23.22
C GLY A 104 -11.13 -3.17 -23.94
N TRP A 105 -10.08 -2.45 -23.58
CA TRP A 105 -8.76 -2.58 -24.21
C TRP A 105 -8.06 -3.91 -23.87
N LEU A 106 -8.29 -4.46 -22.67
CA LEU A 106 -7.68 -5.71 -22.23
C LEU A 106 -8.66 -6.88 -22.27
N MET A 107 -9.94 -6.63 -22.01
CA MET A 107 -10.97 -7.65 -21.96
C MET A 107 -12.30 -7.08 -22.43
N ALA A 108 -12.98 -7.80 -23.33
CA ALA A 108 -14.28 -7.43 -23.88
C ALA A 108 -15.24 -8.64 -23.86
N GLY A 109 -16.50 -8.43 -24.25
CA GLY A 109 -17.53 -9.45 -24.33
C GLY A 109 -18.04 -9.92 -22.96
N ASP A 110 -18.61 -11.14 -22.92
CA ASP A 110 -19.21 -11.71 -21.73
C ASP A 110 -18.19 -11.98 -20.62
N ALA A 111 -16.95 -12.32 -20.97
CA ALA A 111 -15.87 -12.49 -20.00
C ALA A 111 -15.57 -11.19 -19.23
N ALA A 112 -15.62 -10.04 -19.90
CA ALA A 112 -15.45 -8.74 -19.25
C ALA A 112 -16.62 -8.42 -18.32
N ARG A 113 -17.84 -8.79 -18.72
CA ARG A 113 -19.05 -8.62 -17.89
C ARG A 113 -18.96 -9.47 -16.61
N GLU A 114 -18.64 -10.74 -16.75
CA GLU A 114 -18.48 -11.67 -15.63
C GLU A 114 -17.37 -11.24 -14.68
N PHE A 115 -16.20 -10.87 -15.21
CA PHE A 115 -15.08 -10.36 -14.42
C PHE A 115 -15.46 -9.12 -13.61
N ARG A 116 -16.13 -8.14 -14.23
CA ARG A 116 -16.54 -6.91 -13.55
C ARG A 116 -17.54 -7.17 -12.43
N GLN A 117 -18.49 -8.08 -12.65
CA GLN A 117 -19.49 -8.44 -11.65
C GLN A 117 -18.88 -9.16 -10.45
N ASN A 118 -17.97 -10.10 -10.69
CA ASN A 118 -17.45 -10.98 -9.64
C ASN A 118 -16.17 -10.45 -8.98
N HIS A 119 -15.33 -9.73 -9.73
CA HIS A 119 -13.99 -9.35 -9.30
C HIS A 119 -13.68 -7.85 -9.44
N GLY A 120 -14.54 -7.08 -10.13
CA GLY A 120 -14.25 -5.69 -10.50
C GLY A 120 -13.94 -4.79 -9.30
N ALA A 121 -14.71 -4.87 -8.22
CA ALA A 121 -14.49 -4.06 -7.03
C ALA A 121 -13.17 -4.43 -6.32
N PHE A 122 -12.88 -5.74 -6.18
CA PHE A 122 -11.63 -6.21 -5.58
C PHE A 122 -10.42 -5.76 -6.39
N PHE A 123 -10.46 -5.96 -7.71
CA PHE A 123 -9.34 -5.62 -8.59
C PHE A 123 -9.10 -4.10 -8.64
N SER A 124 -10.17 -3.31 -8.70
CA SER A 124 -10.07 -1.83 -8.64
C SER A 124 -9.48 -1.35 -7.33
N GLY A 125 -9.96 -1.88 -6.21
CA GLY A 125 -9.46 -1.52 -4.88
C GLY A 125 -8.00 -1.95 -4.70
N ALA A 126 -7.67 -3.19 -5.05
CA ALA A 126 -6.31 -3.71 -4.97
C ALA A 126 -5.34 -2.89 -5.83
N LEU A 127 -5.73 -2.53 -7.06
CA LEU A 127 -4.91 -1.72 -7.96
C LEU A 127 -4.70 -0.31 -7.38
N ALA A 128 -5.77 0.37 -6.94
CA ALA A 128 -5.65 1.72 -6.39
C ALA A 128 -4.76 1.77 -5.14
N LEU A 129 -4.96 0.82 -4.21
CA LEU A 129 -4.14 0.70 -3.00
C LEU A 129 -2.69 0.35 -3.33
N THR A 130 -2.43 -0.54 -4.31
CA THR A 130 -1.09 -0.90 -4.78
C THR A 130 -0.36 0.30 -5.36
N LEU A 131 -1.02 1.06 -6.22
CA LEU A 131 -0.44 2.25 -6.84
C LEU A 131 -0.11 3.31 -5.78
N ASN A 132 -1.02 3.54 -4.84
CA ASN A 132 -0.79 4.47 -3.74
C ASN A 132 0.37 4.00 -2.86
N ALA A 133 0.34 2.76 -2.36
CA ALA A 133 1.39 2.19 -1.52
C ALA A 133 2.76 2.21 -2.21
N GLY A 134 2.83 1.93 -3.51
CA GLY A 134 4.08 2.00 -4.29
C GLY A 134 4.73 3.37 -4.24
N ALA A 135 3.94 4.45 -4.28
CA ALA A 135 4.45 5.81 -4.16
C ALA A 135 5.02 6.10 -2.75
N TYR A 136 4.31 5.69 -1.69
CA TYR A 136 4.78 5.86 -0.31
C TYR A 136 6.00 5.00 -0.01
N ILE A 137 6.01 3.74 -0.43
CA ILE A 137 7.14 2.82 -0.23
C ILE A 137 8.38 3.31 -0.98
N SER A 138 8.25 3.87 -2.18
CA SER A 138 9.39 4.45 -2.90
C SER A 138 10.06 5.57 -2.13
N GLU A 139 9.27 6.40 -1.44
CA GLU A 139 9.79 7.47 -0.58
C GLU A 139 10.41 6.93 0.72
N ILE A 140 9.84 5.88 1.31
CA ILE A 140 10.44 5.19 2.45
C ILE A 140 11.82 4.65 2.06
N LEU A 141 11.95 4.03 0.89
CA LEU A 141 13.23 3.52 0.37
C LEU A 141 14.23 4.66 0.14
N ARG A 142 13.80 5.74 -0.50
CA ARG A 142 14.65 6.91 -0.73
C ARG A 142 15.13 7.51 0.59
N ALA A 143 14.24 7.73 1.55
CA ALA A 143 14.56 8.27 2.87
C ALA A 143 15.50 7.34 3.65
N GLY A 144 15.27 6.03 3.59
CA GLY A 144 16.10 5.02 4.24
C GLY A 144 17.54 5.02 3.71
N ILE A 145 17.72 5.07 2.39
CA ILE A 145 19.05 5.17 1.77
C ILE A 145 19.73 6.48 2.17
N GLN A 146 19.02 7.60 2.10
CA GLN A 146 19.56 8.91 2.46
C GLN A 146 19.87 9.08 3.96
N SER A 147 19.28 8.25 4.82
CA SER A 147 19.55 8.26 6.26
C SER A 147 20.92 7.72 6.64
N ILE A 148 21.62 7.04 5.71
CA ILE A 148 22.94 6.49 5.98
C ILE A 148 23.98 7.60 5.89
N HIS A 149 24.79 7.72 6.94
CA HIS A 149 25.79 8.79 7.04
C HIS A 149 26.79 8.71 5.89
N ALA A 150 27.07 9.85 5.26
CA ALA A 150 27.99 9.93 4.09
C ALA A 150 29.38 9.35 4.39
N GLY A 151 29.84 9.41 5.64
CA GLY A 151 31.10 8.81 6.08
C GLY A 151 31.17 7.30 5.85
N GLN A 152 30.05 6.58 5.90
CA GLN A 152 30.01 5.14 5.58
C GLN A 152 30.35 4.89 4.11
N THR A 153 29.80 5.70 3.22
CA THR A 153 30.09 5.64 1.78
C THR A 153 31.53 6.05 1.48
N GLN A 154 32.03 7.10 2.13
CA GLN A 154 33.40 7.57 1.98
C GLN A 154 34.41 6.52 2.47
N ALA A 155 34.19 5.94 3.65
CA ALA A 155 35.04 4.88 4.19
C ALA A 155 35.08 3.65 3.28
N ALA A 156 33.94 3.23 2.72
CA ALA A 156 33.86 2.14 1.77
C ALA A 156 34.68 2.41 0.49
N HIS A 157 34.59 3.63 -0.04
CA HIS A 157 35.41 4.03 -1.20
C HIS A 157 36.91 4.09 -0.87
N SER A 158 37.31 4.53 0.35
CA SER A 158 38.71 4.58 0.78
C SER A 158 39.39 3.21 0.83
N ILE A 159 38.62 2.14 1.04
CA ILE A 159 39.13 0.76 0.99
C ILE A 159 38.97 0.11 -0.39
N GLY A 160 38.63 0.90 -1.43
CA GLY A 160 38.59 0.46 -2.83
C GLY A 160 37.26 -0.16 -3.28
N LEU A 161 36.18 -0.08 -2.49
CA LEU A 161 34.88 -0.57 -2.95
C LEU A 161 34.33 0.34 -4.07
N THR A 162 33.83 -0.29 -5.12
CA THR A 162 33.08 0.42 -6.16
C THR A 162 31.73 0.91 -5.63
N HIS A 163 31.10 1.87 -6.32
CA HIS A 163 29.79 2.38 -5.93
C HIS A 163 28.76 1.24 -5.76
N ALA A 164 28.69 0.29 -6.70
CA ALA A 164 27.79 -0.86 -6.63
C ALA A 164 28.08 -1.77 -5.41
N GLN A 165 29.35 -2.00 -5.10
CA GLN A 165 29.75 -2.78 -3.92
C GLN A 165 29.42 -2.02 -2.63
N THR A 166 29.70 -0.72 -2.57
CA THR A 166 29.33 0.13 -1.44
C THR A 166 27.82 0.11 -1.19
N MET A 167 27.03 0.27 -2.24
CA MET A 167 25.58 0.19 -2.14
C MET A 167 25.12 -1.17 -1.61
N ARG A 168 25.62 -2.26 -2.20
CA ARG A 168 25.19 -3.62 -1.88
C ARG A 168 25.62 -4.10 -0.49
N TYR A 169 26.86 -3.79 -0.08
CA TYR A 169 27.46 -4.38 1.13
C TYR A 169 27.41 -3.44 2.33
N VAL A 170 27.31 -2.13 2.13
CA VAL A 170 27.38 -1.15 3.22
C VAL A 170 26.06 -0.40 3.38
N VAL A 171 25.54 0.24 2.33
CA VAL A 171 24.38 1.13 2.42
C VAL A 171 23.08 0.37 2.52
N LEU A 172 22.78 -0.53 1.57
CA LEU A 172 21.50 -1.24 1.52
C LEU A 172 21.20 -2.08 2.77
N PRO A 173 22.13 -2.86 3.35
CA PRO A 173 21.84 -3.63 4.55
C PRO A 173 21.49 -2.74 5.76
N GLN A 174 22.14 -1.59 5.89
CA GLN A 174 21.83 -0.62 6.95
C GLN A 174 20.51 0.10 6.67
N ALA A 175 20.28 0.55 5.44
CA ALA A 175 19.07 1.23 5.03
C ALA A 175 17.83 0.35 5.21
N LEU A 176 17.87 -0.92 4.79
CA LEU A 176 16.77 -1.88 4.95
C LEU A 176 16.34 -1.99 6.41
N ARG A 177 17.31 -2.12 7.33
CA ARG A 177 17.00 -2.21 8.76
C ARG A 177 16.31 -0.94 9.30
N ARG A 178 16.70 0.24 8.80
CA ARG A 178 16.08 1.53 9.20
C ARG A 178 14.69 1.71 8.60
N MET A 179 14.41 1.09 7.45
CA MET A 179 13.11 1.20 6.76
C MET A 179 12.03 0.28 7.32
N VAL A 180 12.40 -0.85 7.97
CA VAL A 180 11.42 -1.82 8.49
C VAL A 180 10.29 -1.18 9.29
N PRO A 181 10.52 -0.29 10.29
CA PRO A 181 9.43 0.32 11.05
C PRO A 181 8.48 1.15 10.18
N ALA A 182 9.01 1.88 9.20
CA ALA A 182 8.20 2.67 8.28
C ALA A 182 7.37 1.79 7.32
N LEU A 183 7.93 0.69 6.83
CA LEU A 183 7.21 -0.29 6.00
C LEU A 183 6.08 -0.98 6.78
N VAL A 184 6.32 -1.26 8.07
CA VAL A 184 5.27 -1.79 8.95
C VAL A 184 4.14 -0.78 9.14
N ASN A 185 4.48 0.47 9.39
CA ASN A 185 3.48 1.53 9.51
C ASN A 185 2.67 1.69 8.22
N GLU A 186 3.30 1.55 7.06
CA GLU A 186 2.60 1.56 5.77
C GLU A 186 1.62 0.39 5.66
N ALA A 187 2.02 -0.83 6.04
CA ALA A 187 1.12 -1.98 6.05
C ALA A 187 -0.06 -1.79 7.02
N VAL A 188 0.17 -1.23 8.21
CA VAL A 188 -0.90 -0.88 9.17
C VAL A 188 -1.84 0.20 8.60
N THR A 189 -1.31 1.16 7.86
CA THR A 189 -2.10 2.19 7.20
C THR A 189 -2.97 1.57 6.11
N LEU A 190 -2.44 0.68 5.28
CA LEU A 190 -3.19 -0.03 4.24
C LEU A 190 -4.35 -0.87 4.80
N VAL A 191 -4.20 -1.51 5.97
CA VAL A 191 -5.32 -2.19 6.64
C VAL A 191 -6.47 -1.22 6.91
N LYS A 192 -6.20 -0.01 7.37
CA LYS A 192 -7.23 1.01 7.64
C LYS A 192 -7.80 1.59 6.35
N ASP A 193 -6.94 1.87 5.39
CA ASP A 193 -7.28 2.48 4.11
C ASP A 193 -8.11 1.54 3.23
N SER A 194 -8.01 0.21 3.43
CA SER A 194 -8.88 -0.76 2.78
C SER A 194 -10.37 -0.50 3.03
N SER A 195 -10.72 0.14 4.16
CA SER A 195 -12.10 0.54 4.46
C SER A 195 -12.72 1.50 3.44
N LEU A 196 -11.90 2.31 2.76
CA LEU A 196 -12.34 3.23 1.72
C LEU A 196 -12.88 2.51 0.48
N VAL A 197 -12.46 1.26 0.26
CA VAL A 197 -12.90 0.44 -0.88
C VAL A 197 -14.37 0.01 -0.74
N SER A 198 -14.94 0.09 0.46
CA SER A 198 -16.39 -0.07 0.69
C SER A 198 -17.24 0.86 -0.18
N ALA A 199 -16.71 2.02 -0.56
CA ALA A 199 -17.41 2.99 -1.38
C ALA A 199 -17.70 2.50 -2.81
N ILE A 200 -16.93 1.54 -3.31
CA ILE A 200 -17.13 0.90 -4.62
C ILE A 200 -17.81 -0.48 -4.49
N GLY A 201 -18.37 -0.78 -3.33
CA GLY A 201 -19.18 -1.99 -3.10
C GLY A 201 -18.39 -3.25 -2.74
N LEU A 202 -17.10 -3.17 -2.43
CA LEU A 202 -16.35 -4.34 -1.96
C LEU A 202 -16.79 -4.73 -0.55
N GLY A 203 -17.14 -6.02 -0.37
CA GLY A 203 -17.62 -6.60 0.88
C GLY A 203 -16.53 -6.81 1.94
N GLU A 204 -15.80 -5.74 2.30
CA GLU A 204 -14.85 -5.71 3.39
C GLU A 204 -15.53 -5.26 4.72
N LEU A 205 -14.77 -5.13 5.82
CA LEU A 205 -15.32 -4.86 7.16
C LEU A 205 -16.22 -3.63 7.25
N ALA A 206 -15.86 -2.51 6.59
CA ALA A 206 -16.66 -1.29 6.66
C ALA A 206 -18.00 -1.45 5.92
N LEU A 207 -18.01 -2.17 4.78
CA LEU A 207 -19.26 -2.49 4.10
C LEU A 207 -20.14 -3.44 4.94
N ALA A 208 -19.54 -4.43 5.61
CA ALA A 208 -20.25 -5.32 6.51
C ALA A 208 -20.97 -4.54 7.63
N ALA A 209 -20.26 -3.62 8.28
CA ALA A 209 -20.85 -2.77 9.32
C ALA A 209 -21.96 -1.86 8.77
N ARG A 210 -21.74 -1.27 7.59
CA ARG A 210 -22.75 -0.41 6.93
C ARG A 210 -24.02 -1.19 6.61
N THR A 211 -23.91 -2.43 6.19
CA THR A 211 -25.04 -3.32 5.90
C THR A 211 -25.87 -3.56 7.17
N VAL A 212 -25.22 -3.91 8.29
CA VAL A 212 -25.92 -4.14 9.55
C VAL A 212 -26.52 -2.84 10.09
N ALA A 213 -25.76 -1.74 10.04
CA ALA A 213 -26.23 -0.42 10.48
C ALA A 213 -27.48 0.02 9.72
N GLY A 214 -27.51 -0.21 8.39
CA GLY A 214 -28.66 0.10 7.55
C GLY A 214 -29.89 -0.79 7.84
N ALA A 215 -29.68 -2.07 8.10
CA ALA A 215 -30.77 -3.02 8.39
C ALA A 215 -31.52 -2.69 9.70
N TYR A 216 -30.82 -2.16 10.70
CA TYR A 216 -31.42 -1.87 12.01
C TYR A 216 -31.51 -0.37 12.34
N SER A 217 -31.06 0.52 11.44
CA SER A 217 -30.92 1.95 11.71
C SER A 217 -30.14 2.25 13.00
N ARG A 218 -29.14 1.41 13.31
CA ARG A 218 -28.29 1.49 14.50
C ARG A 218 -26.83 1.52 14.08
N TYR A 219 -26.12 2.57 14.52
CA TYR A 219 -24.75 2.85 14.03
C TYR A 219 -23.67 2.51 15.08
N TRP A 220 -23.96 2.63 16.38
CA TRP A 220 -22.97 2.45 17.42
C TRP A 220 -22.39 1.04 17.45
N GLU A 221 -23.24 0.03 17.51
CA GLU A 221 -22.80 -1.34 17.69
C GLU A 221 -21.97 -1.86 16.52
N PRO A 222 -22.42 -1.76 15.23
CA PRO A 222 -21.63 -2.24 14.11
C PRO A 222 -20.30 -1.53 13.95
N TYR A 223 -20.29 -0.18 14.10
CA TYR A 223 -19.05 0.58 13.90
C TYR A 223 -18.06 0.43 15.06
N LEU A 224 -18.52 0.35 16.32
CA LEU A 224 -17.65 0.01 17.44
C LEU A 224 -17.06 -1.40 17.29
N PHE A 225 -17.87 -2.34 16.82
CA PHE A 225 -17.44 -3.72 16.63
C PHE A 225 -16.33 -3.83 15.57
N ILE A 226 -16.51 -3.24 14.40
CA ILE A 226 -15.43 -3.26 13.38
C ILE A 226 -14.21 -2.46 13.81
N SER A 227 -14.39 -1.37 14.58
CA SER A 227 -13.27 -0.62 15.15
C SER A 227 -12.41 -1.50 16.04
N ALA A 228 -13.04 -2.38 16.86
CA ALA A 228 -12.32 -3.35 17.65
C ALA A 228 -11.61 -4.41 16.78
N ILE A 229 -12.25 -4.89 15.70
CA ILE A 229 -11.62 -5.83 14.76
C ILE A 229 -10.41 -5.19 14.07
N TYR A 230 -10.54 -3.98 13.54
CA TYR A 230 -9.41 -3.25 12.93
C TYR A 230 -8.27 -3.05 13.94
N LEU A 231 -8.59 -2.69 15.18
CA LEU A 231 -7.60 -2.54 16.25
C LEU A 231 -6.85 -3.85 16.50
N VAL A 232 -7.56 -4.98 16.58
CA VAL A 232 -6.94 -6.31 16.75
C VAL A 232 -6.02 -6.64 15.58
N ILE A 233 -6.49 -6.47 14.33
CA ILE A 233 -5.69 -6.74 13.12
C ILE A 233 -4.41 -5.89 13.13
N THR A 234 -4.52 -4.59 13.39
CA THR A 234 -3.39 -3.67 13.39
C THR A 234 -2.42 -3.92 14.55
N LEU A 235 -2.90 -4.29 15.73
CA LEU A 235 -2.07 -4.67 16.88
C LEU A 235 -1.31 -5.97 16.60
N VAL A 236 -1.98 -6.98 16.04
CA VAL A 236 -1.34 -8.25 15.66
C VAL A 236 -0.23 -7.98 14.63
N LEU A 237 -0.54 -7.21 13.57
CA LEU A 237 0.43 -6.86 12.53
C LEU A 237 1.64 -6.11 13.13
N SER A 238 1.39 -5.09 13.94
CA SER A 238 2.44 -4.30 14.60
C SER A 238 3.29 -5.13 15.56
N THR A 239 2.68 -6.08 16.28
CA THR A 239 3.39 -6.95 17.23
C THR A 239 4.26 -7.97 16.50
N LEU A 240 3.76 -8.57 15.42
CA LEU A 240 4.55 -9.47 14.57
C LEU A 240 5.73 -8.75 13.95
N ALA A 241 5.53 -7.53 13.49
CA ALA A 241 6.56 -6.72 12.86
C ALA A 241 7.65 -6.29 13.84
N LYS A 242 7.31 -5.99 15.11
CA LYS A 242 8.31 -5.69 16.15
C LYS A 242 9.31 -6.83 16.37
N ARG A 243 8.92 -8.08 16.10
CA ARG A 243 9.84 -9.23 16.16
C ARG A 243 10.87 -9.23 15.03
N LEU A 244 10.56 -8.53 13.92
CA LEU A 244 11.47 -8.34 12.78
C LEU A 244 12.39 -7.13 12.98
N GLU A 245 12.07 -6.24 13.92
CA GLU A 245 12.92 -5.11 14.28
C GLU A 245 14.12 -5.60 15.10
N MET A 246 15.31 -5.06 14.79
CA MET A 246 16.49 -5.35 15.60
C MET A 246 16.32 -4.79 17.03
N PRO A 247 16.80 -5.53 18.05
CA PRO A 247 16.86 -5.06 19.41
C PRO A 247 17.55 -3.69 19.48
N SER A 248 17.02 -2.78 20.30
CA SER A 248 17.47 -1.38 20.39
C SER A 248 18.96 -1.22 20.77
N HIS A 249 19.55 -2.19 21.49
CA HIS A 249 20.97 -2.19 21.88
C HIS A 249 21.94 -2.46 20.69
N LEU A 250 21.42 -2.91 19.54
CA LEU A 250 22.20 -3.07 18.31
C LEU A 250 22.01 -1.91 17.32
N ARG A 251 21.21 -0.90 17.67
CA ARG A 251 21.10 0.35 16.93
C ARG A 251 22.31 1.21 17.36
N GLY A 252 23.46 1.03 16.68
CA GLY A 252 24.65 1.83 16.95
C GLY A 252 24.34 3.34 16.94
N HIS A 253 24.94 4.05 17.85
CA HIS A 253 24.91 5.50 17.97
C HIS A 253 25.51 6.17 16.74
#